data_036092643236c05fe3935b5b29dde02a
#
_entry.id   036092643236c05fe3935b5b29dde02a
#
_cell.length_a   1.000
_cell.length_b   1.000
_cell.length_c   1.000
_cell.angle_alpha   90.00
_cell.angle_beta   90.00
_cell.angle_gamma   90.00
#
_symmetry.space_group_name_H-M   'P 1'
#
loop_
_entity.id
_entity.type
_entity.pdbx_description
1 polymer ?
#
loop_
_entity_poly.entity_id
_entity_poly.type
_entity_poly.pdbx_seq_one_letter_code
_entity_poly.pdbx_strand_id
1 'polypeptide(L)'
;MRLNDLASNLFFMFDLIIKDGTVIDGTGSPGVKTDIAVSDGKISDIGSFDSSEAKEIVNAEDMIVCPGFIDPHTHYDAQLFWDPYASPSNLHGVTSVVMGNCGFSIAPISDASDAQYLGEMLVQVEGMSAEALRLGVDWEWNSFEDYLGRLDGNVGVNVAAMVGHCALRRTVMKDDAVKREATEDEIAKMQKLLGEALEAGGLGFSTSRSFTHTDGDGLPVPSRVASTEEVLALAEVCEKYPGTTLEWVADGCLNGFSDEEVELMTQMSLRARRPLNWNVLTVDSARPDDYRNQINACERVAEEGGKAMALTMPILVGMTMHFHSFCALYKLPGWDEIMTLPEDEKKQKLADPSVRKLLEENAASPEAGVFSRLTGWGRYRIGETFSEENEGLDGRLVSDIARERGARDFYTLLDIVLADDLKTVLWPGPTDDDPASWLMRQTIWEHEEVMIGGSDAGAHLDRMAGASYPTEWIQDCLSGRELAPVEKAIEHMTDVPAKFFGLVNRGRIEKGFCADLVIFNPEQINAQNLKILNDLPGESPRLYAGAEGIDKVFVNGVLTINDGLPTEALPGVVLRSGIHTVTNPIPADR
;
A
#
# COMPACT_ATOMS: atom_id res chain seq x y z
N MET A 1 -15.50 -41.38 54.13
CA MET A 1 -16.22 -41.41 52.85
C MET A 1 -15.79 -40.15 52.10
N ARG A 2 -14.83 -40.31 51.25
CA ARG A 2 -14.27 -39.19 50.47
C ARG A 2 -15.12 -39.02 49.25
N LEU A 3 -15.75 -37.85 49.09
CA LEU A 3 -16.34 -37.41 47.85
C LEU A 3 -15.18 -37.03 46.93
N ASN A 4 -15.04 -37.79 45.88
CA ASN A 4 -14.10 -37.50 44.79
C ASN A 4 -14.49 -36.19 44.15
N ASP A 5 -13.49 -35.32 44.09
CA ASP A 5 -13.44 -34.21 43.15
C ASP A 5 -13.46 -34.78 41.72
N LEU A 6 -14.63 -34.86 41.15
CA LEU A 6 -14.78 -34.93 39.70
C LEU A 6 -14.58 -33.50 39.15
N ALA A 7 -13.32 -33.11 39.00
CA ALA A 7 -13.00 -32.09 38.01
C ALA A 7 -13.38 -32.71 36.67
N SER A 8 -14.56 -32.38 36.19
CA SER A 8 -14.95 -32.63 34.82
C SER A 8 -13.95 -31.84 33.96
N ASN A 9 -12.97 -32.52 33.36
CA ASN A 9 -12.29 -32.03 32.20
C ASN A 9 -13.38 -31.86 31.13
N LEU A 10 -13.95 -30.66 31.03
CA LEU A 10 -14.72 -30.23 29.88
C LEU A 10 -13.72 -30.22 28.70
N PHE A 11 -13.74 -31.26 27.91
CA PHE A 11 -13.08 -31.27 26.63
C PHE A 11 -13.91 -30.38 25.70
N PHE A 12 -13.52 -29.10 25.59
CA PHE A 12 -14.06 -28.26 24.54
C PHE A 12 -13.61 -28.83 23.18
N MET A 13 -14.54 -28.86 22.23
CA MET A 13 -14.27 -29.35 20.89
C MET A 13 -13.52 -28.27 20.07
N PHE A 14 -13.79 -26.99 20.37
CA PHE A 14 -13.22 -25.84 19.68
C PHE A 14 -12.55 -24.84 20.64
N ASP A 15 -11.61 -24.06 20.13
CA ASP A 15 -11.02 -22.95 20.88
C ASP A 15 -11.96 -21.75 20.91
N LEU A 16 -12.58 -21.43 19.76
CA LEU A 16 -13.48 -20.31 19.55
C LEU A 16 -14.67 -20.73 18.67
N ILE A 17 -15.87 -20.23 18.98
CA ILE A 17 -17.00 -20.21 18.07
C ILE A 17 -17.47 -18.77 17.88
N ILE A 18 -17.57 -18.32 16.61
CA ILE A 18 -18.22 -17.07 16.22
C ILE A 18 -19.63 -17.41 15.80
N LYS A 19 -20.63 -16.82 16.48
CA LYS A 19 -22.03 -17.19 16.38
C LYS A 19 -22.90 -16.12 15.74
N ASP A 20 -23.95 -16.59 15.07
CA ASP A 20 -25.10 -15.80 14.61
C ASP A 20 -24.78 -14.69 13.60
N GLY A 21 -23.55 -14.65 13.08
CA GLY A 21 -23.10 -13.67 12.09
C GLY A 21 -23.59 -13.96 10.66
N THR A 22 -23.61 -12.93 9.82
CA THR A 22 -23.73 -13.10 8.37
C THR A 22 -22.33 -13.34 7.80
N VAL A 23 -22.02 -14.56 7.43
CA VAL A 23 -20.72 -14.97 6.90
C VAL A 23 -20.66 -14.70 5.40
N ILE A 24 -19.71 -13.85 4.96
CA ILE A 24 -19.30 -13.63 3.58
C ILE A 24 -17.95 -14.33 3.40
N ASP A 25 -17.91 -15.41 2.65
CA ASP A 25 -16.80 -16.35 2.64
C ASP A 25 -15.55 -15.93 1.83
N GLY A 26 -15.59 -14.77 1.17
CA GLY A 26 -14.51 -14.25 0.33
C GLY A 26 -14.57 -14.70 -1.13
N THR A 27 -15.55 -15.52 -1.53
CA THR A 27 -15.65 -16.02 -2.93
C THR A 27 -16.51 -15.15 -3.84
N GLY A 28 -17.06 -14.04 -3.34
CA GLY A 28 -18.07 -13.23 -4.02
C GLY A 28 -19.47 -13.81 -3.97
N SER A 29 -19.66 -14.92 -3.25
CA SER A 29 -20.96 -15.55 -3.02
C SER A 29 -21.78 -14.75 -2.00
N PRO A 30 -23.14 -14.78 -2.09
CA PRO A 30 -24.00 -14.09 -1.12
C PRO A 30 -23.74 -14.55 0.32
N GLY A 31 -23.80 -13.59 1.27
CA GLY A 31 -23.64 -13.87 2.69
C GLY A 31 -24.68 -14.88 3.23
N VAL A 32 -24.24 -15.73 4.16
CA VAL A 32 -25.05 -16.78 4.78
C VAL A 32 -25.00 -16.65 6.30
N LYS A 33 -26.16 -16.72 6.97
CA LYS A 33 -26.22 -16.71 8.45
C LYS A 33 -25.80 -18.10 8.97
N THR A 34 -24.64 -18.18 9.62
CA THR A 34 -24.05 -19.43 10.10
C THR A 34 -22.99 -19.15 11.17
N ASP A 35 -22.57 -20.17 11.92
CA ASP A 35 -21.48 -20.08 12.90
C ASP A 35 -20.17 -20.58 12.29
N ILE A 36 -19.04 -20.10 12.83
CA ILE A 36 -17.68 -20.52 12.48
C ILE A 36 -17.02 -21.07 13.73
N ALA A 37 -16.51 -22.30 13.67
CA ALA A 37 -15.72 -22.92 14.72
C ALA A 37 -14.23 -22.90 14.36
N VAL A 38 -13.38 -22.53 15.34
CA VAL A 38 -11.92 -22.40 15.18
C VAL A 38 -11.21 -23.29 16.19
N SER A 39 -10.15 -23.98 15.74
CA SER A 39 -9.21 -24.72 16.60
C SER A 39 -7.80 -24.61 16.03
N ASP A 40 -6.82 -24.49 16.89
CA ASP A 40 -5.40 -24.40 16.52
C ASP A 40 -5.13 -23.35 15.43
N GLY A 41 -5.82 -22.19 15.53
CA GLY A 41 -5.67 -21.08 14.62
C GLY A 41 -6.30 -21.28 13.22
N LYS A 42 -7.09 -22.33 13.03
CA LYS A 42 -7.74 -22.69 11.76
C LYS A 42 -9.24 -22.81 11.88
N ILE A 43 -9.93 -22.53 10.81
CA ILE A 43 -11.37 -22.80 10.67
C ILE A 43 -11.57 -24.32 10.65
N SER A 44 -12.12 -24.87 11.74
CA SER A 44 -12.32 -26.29 11.91
C SER A 44 -13.61 -26.77 11.27
N ASP A 45 -14.69 -25.98 11.42
CA ASP A 45 -15.98 -26.29 10.82
C ASP A 45 -16.86 -25.04 10.66
N ILE A 46 -17.86 -25.12 9.80
CA ILE A 46 -18.86 -24.07 9.53
C ILE A 46 -20.23 -24.71 9.63
N GLY A 47 -21.13 -24.15 10.43
CA GLY A 47 -22.45 -24.75 10.63
C GLY A 47 -23.22 -24.12 11.78
N SER A 48 -23.83 -24.93 12.62
CA SER A 48 -24.53 -24.48 13.83
C SER A 48 -23.99 -25.29 15.02
N PHE A 49 -23.52 -24.60 16.05
CA PHE A 49 -22.83 -25.19 17.19
C PHE A 49 -23.48 -24.77 18.51
N ASP A 50 -23.41 -25.68 19.52
CA ASP A 50 -23.78 -25.33 20.88
C ASP A 50 -22.65 -24.52 21.53
N SER A 51 -23.01 -23.49 22.28
CA SER A 51 -22.02 -22.64 22.98
C SER A 51 -21.15 -23.40 24.00
N SER A 52 -21.60 -24.58 24.46
CA SER A 52 -20.81 -25.43 25.35
C SER A 52 -19.66 -26.17 24.65
N GLU A 53 -19.59 -26.11 23.31
CA GLU A 53 -18.58 -26.83 22.52
C GLU A 53 -17.25 -26.06 22.38
N ALA A 54 -17.19 -24.78 22.78
CA ALA A 54 -15.98 -23.98 22.68
C ALA A 54 -15.53 -23.39 24.01
N LYS A 55 -14.23 -23.05 24.07
CA LYS A 55 -13.65 -22.34 25.22
C LYS A 55 -14.10 -20.88 25.25
N GLU A 56 -14.23 -20.27 24.06
CA GLU A 56 -14.61 -18.87 23.86
C GLU A 56 -15.76 -18.76 22.85
N ILE A 57 -16.69 -17.86 23.13
CA ILE A 57 -17.83 -17.56 22.26
C ILE A 57 -17.80 -16.08 21.93
N VAL A 58 -17.84 -15.77 20.64
CA VAL A 58 -18.03 -14.42 20.12
C VAL A 58 -19.41 -14.34 19.47
N ASN A 59 -20.25 -13.45 19.96
CA ASN A 59 -21.53 -13.15 19.34
C ASN A 59 -21.34 -12.13 18.21
N ALA A 60 -21.75 -12.50 16.99
CA ALA A 60 -21.71 -11.66 15.81
C ALA A 60 -23.12 -11.36 15.26
N GLU A 61 -24.14 -11.40 16.12
CA GLU A 61 -25.52 -11.07 15.72
C GLU A 61 -25.59 -9.68 15.08
N ASP A 62 -26.25 -9.57 13.93
CA ASP A 62 -26.34 -8.38 13.09
C ASP A 62 -25.00 -7.82 12.56
N MET A 63 -23.91 -8.60 12.66
CA MET A 63 -22.60 -8.29 12.11
C MET A 63 -22.32 -9.11 10.84
N ILE A 64 -21.40 -8.60 10.04
CA ILE A 64 -20.77 -9.37 8.96
C ILE A 64 -19.47 -9.97 9.47
N VAL A 65 -19.26 -11.25 9.13
CA VAL A 65 -18.00 -11.98 9.37
C VAL A 65 -17.40 -12.33 8.03
N CYS A 66 -16.18 -11.89 7.76
CA CYS A 66 -15.50 -12.16 6.50
C CYS A 66 -14.02 -12.56 6.74
N PRO A 67 -13.31 -13.04 5.68
CA PRO A 67 -11.87 -13.26 5.78
C PRO A 67 -11.15 -11.94 6.07
N GLY A 68 -10.01 -12.02 6.75
CA GLY A 68 -9.12 -10.88 6.93
C GLY A 68 -8.59 -10.34 5.61
N PHE A 69 -8.52 -9.02 5.50
CA PHE A 69 -8.09 -8.37 4.26
C PHE A 69 -6.60 -8.53 4.04
N ILE A 70 -6.20 -8.62 2.77
CA ILE A 70 -4.82 -8.75 2.30
C ILE A 70 -4.47 -7.48 1.55
N ASP A 71 -3.48 -6.73 2.04
CA ASP A 71 -2.98 -5.55 1.33
C ASP A 71 -1.78 -5.95 0.46
N PRO A 72 -1.94 -5.92 -0.87
CA PRO A 72 -0.94 -6.43 -1.80
C PRO A 72 0.26 -5.50 -2.01
N HIS A 73 0.22 -4.25 -1.52
CA HIS A 73 1.28 -3.28 -1.74
C HIS A 73 1.41 -2.29 -0.59
N THR A 74 2.42 -2.50 0.23
CA THR A 74 2.76 -1.68 1.40
C THR A 74 4.27 -1.46 1.50
N HIS A 75 4.67 -0.52 2.37
CA HIS A 75 6.06 -0.19 2.68
C HIS A 75 6.32 -0.26 4.20
N TYR A 76 5.78 -1.30 4.84
CA TYR A 76 5.96 -1.52 6.28
C TYR A 76 7.35 -2.03 6.67
N ASP A 77 8.27 -2.18 5.72
CA ASP A 77 9.61 -2.75 5.90
C ASP A 77 10.35 -2.24 7.14
N ALA A 78 10.35 -0.92 7.34
CA ALA A 78 10.97 -0.28 8.49
C ALA A 78 9.98 -0.13 9.67
N GLN A 79 8.70 0.19 9.40
CA GLN A 79 7.72 0.49 10.43
C GLN A 79 7.49 -0.67 11.40
N LEU A 80 7.54 -1.92 10.94
CA LEU A 80 7.33 -3.10 11.78
C LEU A 80 8.33 -3.25 12.93
N PHE A 81 9.47 -2.56 12.89
CA PHE A 81 10.43 -2.56 13.99
C PHE A 81 10.01 -1.70 15.19
N TRP A 82 9.12 -0.71 15.00
CA TRP A 82 8.58 0.12 16.08
C TRP A 82 7.06 0.00 16.24
N ASP A 83 6.37 -0.46 15.21
CA ASP A 83 4.93 -0.69 15.20
C ASP A 83 4.64 -2.06 14.58
N PRO A 84 4.79 -3.14 15.37
CA PRO A 84 4.62 -4.51 14.88
C PRO A 84 3.18 -4.84 14.44
N TYR A 85 2.24 -3.94 14.71
CA TYR A 85 0.83 -4.12 14.36
C TYR A 85 0.50 -3.66 12.95
N ALA A 86 1.42 -2.99 12.23
CA ALA A 86 1.17 -2.38 10.93
C ALA A 86 -0.01 -1.39 10.98
N SER A 87 -0.01 -0.49 11.98
CA SER A 87 -1.09 0.48 12.12
C SER A 87 -0.97 1.63 11.10
N PRO A 88 -2.10 2.14 10.58
CA PRO A 88 -3.46 1.81 10.94
C PRO A 88 -4.10 0.65 10.16
N SER A 89 -3.42 -0.03 9.23
CA SER A 89 -4.02 -1.07 8.38
C SER A 89 -4.73 -2.17 9.19
N ASN A 90 -4.15 -2.59 10.32
CA ASN A 90 -4.77 -3.60 11.20
C ASN A 90 -6.13 -3.16 11.76
N LEU A 91 -6.33 -1.86 12.03
CA LEU A 91 -7.61 -1.31 12.50
C LEU A 91 -8.70 -1.38 11.42
N HIS A 92 -8.30 -1.38 10.15
CA HIS A 92 -9.19 -1.47 9.01
C HIS A 92 -9.45 -2.93 8.56
N GLY A 93 -9.04 -3.92 9.38
CA GLY A 93 -9.29 -5.34 9.11
C GLY A 93 -8.22 -6.02 8.25
N VAL A 94 -7.11 -5.36 7.96
CA VAL A 94 -5.98 -5.99 7.24
C VAL A 94 -5.28 -6.97 8.19
N THR A 95 -5.19 -8.22 7.77
CA THR A 95 -4.54 -9.32 8.49
C THR A 95 -3.26 -9.81 7.84
N SER A 96 -3.03 -9.41 6.58
CA SER A 96 -1.84 -9.77 5.82
C SER A 96 -1.38 -8.61 4.96
N VAL A 97 -0.08 -8.33 4.96
CA VAL A 97 0.54 -7.25 4.17
C VAL A 97 1.68 -7.80 3.31
N VAL A 98 1.82 -7.25 2.11
CA VAL A 98 2.97 -7.49 1.23
C VAL A 98 3.81 -6.22 1.21
N MET A 99 5.08 -6.31 1.60
CA MET A 99 6.03 -5.21 1.65
C MET A 99 7.26 -5.45 0.77
N GLY A 100 8.19 -4.49 0.69
CA GLY A 100 9.36 -4.56 -0.20
C GLY A 100 9.03 -4.24 -1.64
N ASN A 101 7.95 -3.51 -1.87
CA ASN A 101 7.46 -3.11 -3.19
C ASN A 101 8.34 -2.01 -3.82
N CYS A 102 8.09 -1.65 -5.06
CA CYS A 102 8.78 -0.59 -5.82
C CYS A 102 10.32 -0.79 -5.91
N GLY A 103 10.82 -1.96 -5.55
CA GLY A 103 12.25 -2.22 -5.46
C GLY A 103 12.91 -1.69 -4.17
N PHE A 104 12.15 -1.34 -3.13
CA PHE A 104 12.60 -0.59 -1.95
C PHE A 104 12.62 -1.43 -0.66
N SER A 105 13.07 -2.68 -0.71
CA SER A 105 13.34 -3.41 0.53
C SER A 105 14.55 -2.85 1.28
N ILE A 106 14.59 -3.08 2.60
CA ILE A 106 15.71 -2.66 3.47
C ILE A 106 16.74 -3.76 3.74
N ALA A 107 16.66 -4.85 2.98
CA ALA A 107 17.57 -5.99 2.99
C ALA A 107 17.74 -6.55 1.56
N PRO A 108 18.92 -7.17 1.24
CA PRO A 108 20.11 -7.29 2.08
C PRO A 108 20.92 -6.00 2.22
N ILE A 109 21.78 -5.94 3.22
CA ILE A 109 22.80 -4.88 3.40
C ILE A 109 24.14 -5.54 3.73
N SER A 110 25.26 -4.96 3.33
CA SER A 110 26.58 -5.52 3.62
C SER A 110 27.35 -4.75 4.68
N ASP A 111 26.97 -3.50 4.93
CA ASP A 111 27.57 -2.63 5.95
C ASP A 111 26.67 -1.42 6.29
N ALA A 112 27.10 -0.63 7.27
CA ALA A 112 26.37 0.56 7.72
C ALA A 112 26.15 1.63 6.64
N SER A 113 26.98 1.68 5.59
CA SER A 113 26.80 2.64 4.51
C SER A 113 25.63 2.27 3.60
N ASP A 114 25.34 0.98 3.45
CA ASP A 114 24.17 0.51 2.73
C ASP A 114 22.88 0.83 3.51
N ALA A 115 22.91 0.58 4.83
CA ALA A 115 21.80 0.91 5.73
C ALA A 115 21.47 2.41 5.70
N GLN A 116 22.50 3.25 5.79
CA GLN A 116 22.34 4.71 5.71
C GLN A 116 21.73 5.12 4.36
N TYR A 117 22.27 4.63 3.25
CA TYR A 117 21.79 4.96 1.91
C TYR A 117 20.32 4.55 1.71
N LEU A 118 19.96 3.31 2.10
CA LEU A 118 18.58 2.83 1.99
C LEU A 118 17.64 3.63 2.88
N GLY A 119 18.05 4.00 4.09
CA GLY A 119 17.29 4.88 4.97
C GLY A 119 17.03 6.25 4.35
N GLU A 120 18.07 6.90 3.81
CA GLU A 120 17.96 8.20 3.13
C GLU A 120 17.08 8.12 1.87
N MET A 121 17.13 7.01 1.13
CA MET A 121 16.27 6.74 -0.01
C MET A 121 14.79 6.62 0.43
N LEU A 122 14.48 5.91 1.53
CA LEU A 122 13.12 5.82 2.06
C LEU A 122 12.59 7.18 2.55
N VAL A 123 13.44 8.03 3.13
CA VAL A 123 13.05 9.41 3.47
C VAL A 123 12.61 10.17 2.22
N GLN A 124 13.38 10.07 1.15
CA GLN A 124 13.14 10.83 -0.08
C GLN A 124 11.94 10.28 -0.88
N VAL A 125 11.91 8.98 -1.13
CA VAL A 125 10.88 8.37 -2.00
C VAL A 125 9.60 8.15 -1.22
N GLU A 126 9.69 7.53 -0.03
CA GLU A 126 8.55 7.10 0.74
C GLU A 126 8.08 8.13 1.78
N GLY A 127 8.77 9.27 1.88
CA GLY A 127 8.37 10.32 2.83
C GLY A 127 8.38 9.87 4.29
N MET A 128 9.23 8.91 4.63
CA MET A 128 9.42 8.49 6.01
C MET A 128 10.20 9.53 6.80
N SER A 129 9.89 9.67 8.10
CA SER A 129 10.68 10.54 8.96
C SER A 129 12.10 9.99 9.15
N ALA A 130 13.12 10.81 8.83
CA ALA A 130 14.52 10.47 9.08
C ALA A 130 14.78 10.17 10.57
N GLU A 131 14.13 10.91 11.47
CA GLU A 131 14.23 10.71 12.91
C GLU A 131 13.58 9.40 13.35
N ALA A 132 12.41 9.07 12.78
CA ALA A 132 11.75 7.81 13.07
C ALA A 132 12.59 6.60 12.62
N LEU A 133 13.18 6.64 11.43
CA LEU A 133 14.09 5.61 10.94
C LEU A 133 15.34 5.47 11.82
N ARG A 134 15.94 6.59 12.21
CA ARG A 134 17.14 6.60 13.07
C ARG A 134 16.90 6.02 14.46
N LEU A 135 15.71 6.26 15.04
CA LEU A 135 15.37 5.81 16.40
C LEU A 135 14.67 4.45 16.42
N GLY A 136 13.91 4.14 15.38
CA GLY A 136 13.03 2.97 15.34
C GLY A 136 13.65 1.74 14.72
N VAL A 137 14.73 1.87 13.92
CA VAL A 137 15.36 0.74 13.23
C VAL A 137 16.80 0.59 13.67
N ASP A 138 17.18 -0.59 14.15
CA ASP A 138 18.54 -0.87 14.62
C ASP A 138 19.51 -1.35 13.53
N TRP A 139 18.97 -1.77 12.36
CA TRP A 139 19.73 -2.25 11.19
C TRP A 139 20.66 -3.44 11.51
N GLU A 140 20.29 -4.31 12.44
CA GLU A 140 21.08 -5.45 12.88
C GLU A 140 20.82 -6.71 12.05
N TRP A 141 20.98 -6.64 10.73
CA TRP A 141 20.94 -7.76 9.80
C TRP A 141 21.94 -7.54 8.66
N ASN A 142 22.32 -8.60 7.96
CA ASN A 142 23.11 -8.52 6.73
C ASN A 142 22.37 -9.20 5.56
N SER A 143 21.87 -10.40 5.80
CA SER A 143 21.11 -11.16 4.81
C SER A 143 19.61 -10.86 4.88
N PHE A 144 18.90 -11.26 3.83
CA PHE A 144 17.44 -11.22 3.83
C PHE A 144 16.85 -12.22 4.85
N GLU A 145 17.54 -13.35 5.09
CA GLU A 145 17.17 -14.34 6.12
C GLU A 145 17.22 -13.73 7.52
N ASP A 146 18.31 -13.01 7.85
CA ASP A 146 18.42 -12.31 9.15
C ASP A 146 17.29 -11.29 9.33
N TYR A 147 17.00 -10.50 8.29
CA TYR A 147 15.92 -9.53 8.30
C TYR A 147 14.56 -10.18 8.55
N LEU A 148 14.19 -11.23 7.81
CA LEU A 148 12.95 -11.97 8.06
C LEU A 148 12.93 -12.60 9.45
N GLY A 149 14.07 -13.08 9.95
CA GLY A 149 14.21 -13.65 11.29
C GLY A 149 13.92 -12.64 12.41
N ARG A 150 14.14 -11.34 12.18
CA ARG A 150 13.78 -10.28 13.14
C ARG A 150 12.27 -10.08 13.26
N LEU A 151 11.52 -10.40 12.22
CA LEU A 151 10.05 -10.29 12.19
C LEU A 151 9.36 -11.55 12.71
N ASP A 152 10.02 -12.71 12.70
CA ASP A 152 9.44 -13.97 13.19
C ASP A 152 9.02 -13.88 14.64
N GLY A 153 7.72 -14.08 14.91
CA GLY A 153 7.13 -14.02 16.25
C GLY A 153 7.03 -12.60 16.84
N ASN A 154 7.31 -11.57 16.06
CA ASN A 154 7.31 -10.18 16.48
C ASN A 154 6.34 -9.29 15.68
N VAL A 155 5.34 -9.86 15.00
CA VAL A 155 4.37 -9.11 14.20
C VAL A 155 2.94 -9.47 14.54
N GLY A 156 2.06 -8.48 14.53
CA GLY A 156 0.62 -8.64 14.80
C GLY A 156 -0.20 -9.07 13.59
N VAL A 157 0.29 -8.78 12.38
CA VAL A 157 -0.28 -9.19 11.08
C VAL A 157 0.64 -10.17 10.37
N ASN A 158 0.12 -10.94 9.43
CA ASN A 158 0.96 -11.77 8.57
C ASN A 158 1.73 -10.88 7.58
N VAL A 159 3.00 -11.17 7.34
CA VAL A 159 3.90 -10.33 6.56
C VAL A 159 4.57 -11.14 5.47
N ALA A 160 4.44 -10.74 4.22
CA ALA A 160 5.22 -11.24 3.10
C ALA A 160 6.14 -10.14 2.58
N ALA A 161 7.40 -10.46 2.25
CA ALA A 161 8.38 -9.46 1.83
C ALA A 161 8.96 -9.78 0.44
N MET A 162 8.85 -8.81 -0.47
CA MET A 162 9.54 -8.83 -1.77
C MET A 162 11.01 -8.47 -1.59
N VAL A 163 11.87 -8.96 -2.47
CA VAL A 163 13.29 -8.60 -2.50
C VAL A 163 13.50 -7.44 -3.46
N GLY A 164 13.83 -6.28 -2.91
CA GLY A 164 13.94 -5.04 -3.67
C GLY A 164 15.24 -4.92 -4.46
N HIS A 165 15.13 -4.51 -5.71
CA HIS A 165 16.24 -4.33 -6.64
C HIS A 165 17.27 -3.30 -6.14
N CYS A 166 16.80 -2.20 -5.51
CA CYS A 166 17.69 -1.15 -5.01
C CYS A 166 18.65 -1.66 -3.94
N ALA A 167 18.19 -2.50 -3.01
CA ALA A 167 19.02 -3.12 -1.98
C ALA A 167 20.08 -4.06 -2.59
N LEU A 168 19.69 -4.89 -3.58
CA LEU A 168 20.62 -5.78 -4.29
C LEU A 168 21.74 -4.99 -4.99
N ARG A 169 21.37 -3.95 -5.75
CA ARG A 169 22.33 -3.11 -6.46
C ARG A 169 23.25 -2.36 -5.49
N ARG A 170 22.70 -1.76 -4.44
CA ARG A 170 23.50 -1.03 -3.43
C ARG A 170 24.50 -1.95 -2.75
N THR A 171 24.08 -3.14 -2.35
CA THR A 171 24.94 -4.13 -1.71
C THR A 171 26.11 -4.56 -2.61
N VAL A 172 25.88 -4.74 -3.92
CA VAL A 172 26.92 -5.22 -4.86
C VAL A 172 27.77 -4.09 -5.41
N MET A 173 27.19 -2.95 -5.77
CA MET A 173 27.84 -1.89 -6.54
C MET A 173 28.18 -0.65 -5.73
N LYS A 174 27.65 -0.54 -4.48
CA LYS A 174 27.88 0.62 -3.62
C LYS A 174 27.46 1.93 -4.32
N ASP A 175 28.29 2.95 -4.28
CA ASP A 175 28.02 4.26 -4.89
C ASP A 175 27.94 4.22 -6.43
N ASP A 176 28.39 3.16 -7.07
CA ASP A 176 28.24 2.98 -8.51
C ASP A 176 26.83 2.57 -8.92
N ALA A 177 26.00 2.12 -7.97
CA ALA A 177 24.63 1.63 -8.21
C ALA A 177 23.73 2.66 -8.89
N VAL A 178 23.98 3.96 -8.69
CA VAL A 178 23.23 5.08 -9.29
C VAL A 178 23.96 5.80 -10.41
N LYS A 179 25.16 5.33 -10.78
CA LYS A 179 26.05 6.05 -11.74
C LYS A 179 26.19 5.34 -13.08
N ARG A 180 26.02 4.02 -13.13
CA ARG A 180 26.24 3.21 -14.33
C ARG A 180 25.46 1.91 -14.28
N GLU A 181 25.32 1.28 -15.43
CA GLU A 181 24.84 -0.08 -15.54
C GLU A 181 25.80 -1.07 -14.86
N ALA A 182 25.26 -2.21 -14.44
CA ALA A 182 26.05 -3.29 -13.85
C ALA A 182 26.81 -4.08 -14.93
N THR A 183 27.97 -4.57 -14.56
CA THR A 183 28.73 -5.55 -15.35
C THR A 183 28.11 -6.95 -15.21
N GLU A 184 28.42 -7.88 -16.12
CA GLU A 184 27.99 -9.28 -16.05
C GLU A 184 28.33 -9.92 -14.69
N ASP A 185 29.54 -9.64 -14.14
CA ASP A 185 29.96 -10.16 -12.83
C ASP A 185 29.12 -9.57 -11.68
N GLU A 186 28.71 -8.31 -11.78
CA GLU A 186 27.85 -7.67 -10.78
C GLU A 186 26.42 -8.22 -10.87
N ILE A 187 25.89 -8.41 -12.08
CA ILE A 187 24.59 -9.07 -12.29
C ILE A 187 24.60 -10.48 -11.68
N ALA A 188 25.65 -11.26 -11.94
CA ALA A 188 25.77 -12.60 -11.37
C ALA A 188 25.82 -12.59 -9.82
N LYS A 189 26.45 -11.58 -9.21
CA LYS A 189 26.43 -11.40 -7.75
C LYS A 189 25.05 -11.03 -7.23
N MET A 190 24.33 -10.14 -7.92
CA MET A 190 22.95 -9.78 -7.56
C MET A 190 22.01 -10.99 -7.71
N GLN A 191 22.13 -11.79 -8.78
CA GLN A 191 21.38 -13.04 -8.95
C GLN A 191 21.62 -14.03 -7.79
N LYS A 192 22.86 -14.13 -7.32
CA LYS A 192 23.20 -14.98 -6.17
C LYS A 192 22.53 -14.48 -4.90
N LEU A 193 22.63 -13.17 -4.59
CA LEU A 193 22.00 -12.57 -3.40
C LEU A 193 20.48 -12.70 -3.45
N LEU A 194 19.87 -12.48 -4.63
CA LEU A 194 18.43 -12.68 -4.82
C LEU A 194 18.06 -14.14 -4.58
N GLY A 195 18.84 -15.10 -5.13
CA GLY A 195 18.60 -16.52 -4.89
C GLY A 195 18.64 -16.89 -3.41
N GLU A 196 19.65 -16.40 -2.66
CA GLU A 196 19.76 -16.60 -1.22
C GLU A 196 18.54 -15.99 -0.46
N ALA A 197 18.07 -14.81 -0.87
CA ALA A 197 16.90 -14.17 -0.28
C ALA A 197 15.60 -14.94 -0.58
N LEU A 198 15.44 -15.48 -1.78
CA LEU A 198 14.28 -16.29 -2.15
C LEU A 198 14.29 -17.66 -1.45
N GLU A 199 15.47 -18.27 -1.25
CA GLU A 199 15.63 -19.50 -0.47
C GLU A 199 15.25 -19.28 1.01
N ALA A 200 15.53 -18.10 1.57
CA ALA A 200 15.10 -17.70 2.90
C ALA A 200 13.58 -17.45 3.00
N GLY A 201 12.88 -17.37 1.86
CA GLY A 201 11.44 -17.21 1.79
C GLY A 201 10.95 -15.84 1.31
N GLY A 202 11.82 -15.05 0.67
CA GLY A 202 11.40 -13.82 -0.01
C GLY A 202 10.27 -14.10 -1.01
N LEU A 203 9.25 -13.25 -1.04
CA LEU A 203 8.02 -13.48 -1.84
C LEU A 203 8.28 -13.38 -3.35
N GLY A 204 9.36 -12.75 -3.76
CA GLY A 204 9.70 -12.57 -5.16
C GLY A 204 10.63 -11.38 -5.37
N PHE A 205 10.70 -10.90 -6.60
CA PHE A 205 11.56 -9.78 -7.01
C PHE A 205 10.71 -8.55 -7.33
N SER A 206 11.08 -7.41 -6.75
CA SER A 206 10.45 -6.11 -7.03
C SER A 206 11.45 -5.12 -7.61
N THR A 207 10.98 -4.27 -8.56
CA THR A 207 11.84 -3.27 -9.20
C THR A 207 11.05 -2.04 -9.66
N SER A 208 11.74 -0.90 -9.80
CA SER A 208 11.17 0.33 -10.32
C SER A 208 12.04 0.93 -11.42
N ARG A 209 11.36 1.43 -12.46
CA ARG A 209 11.93 2.30 -13.49
C ARG A 209 11.22 3.65 -13.58
N SER A 210 10.33 3.96 -12.62
CA SER A 210 9.58 5.22 -12.65
C SER A 210 10.50 6.43 -12.53
N PHE A 211 10.30 7.41 -13.41
CA PHE A 211 11.06 8.67 -13.40
C PHE A 211 10.82 9.50 -12.12
N THR A 212 9.76 9.20 -11.37
CA THR A 212 9.44 9.89 -10.12
C THR A 212 10.32 9.45 -8.95
N HIS A 213 10.93 8.27 -9.02
CA HIS A 213 11.75 7.71 -7.95
C HIS A 213 13.18 8.24 -8.02
N THR A 214 13.55 9.07 -7.05
CA THR A 214 14.89 9.65 -6.88
C THR A 214 15.40 9.34 -5.47
N ASP A 215 16.71 9.17 -5.31
CA ASP A 215 17.34 8.95 -4.01
C ASP A 215 17.51 10.24 -3.20
N GLY A 216 18.14 10.15 -2.02
CA GLY A 216 18.35 11.27 -1.12
C GLY A 216 19.16 12.44 -1.70
N ASP A 217 19.97 12.18 -2.71
CA ASP A 217 20.77 13.17 -3.43
C ASP A 217 20.05 13.73 -4.67
N GLY A 218 18.82 13.27 -4.96
CA GLY A 218 18.06 13.62 -6.15
C GLY A 218 18.48 12.88 -7.42
N LEU A 219 19.37 11.88 -7.31
CA LEU A 219 19.75 11.01 -8.41
C LEU A 219 18.66 9.93 -8.63
N PRO A 220 18.60 9.29 -9.81
CA PRO A 220 17.73 8.12 -10.00
C PRO A 220 18.01 7.06 -8.93
N VAL A 221 16.97 6.41 -8.38
CA VAL A 221 17.19 5.26 -7.50
C VAL A 221 17.95 4.15 -8.22
N PRO A 222 18.68 3.27 -7.52
CA PRO A 222 19.55 2.25 -8.12
C PRO A 222 18.89 1.44 -9.24
N SER A 223 17.67 0.98 -9.08
CA SER A 223 16.94 0.16 -10.07
C SER A 223 16.67 0.89 -11.41
N ARG A 224 16.60 2.23 -11.41
CA ARG A 224 16.37 3.02 -12.63
C ARG A 224 17.60 3.05 -13.56
N VAL A 225 18.79 2.79 -13.02
CA VAL A 225 20.06 2.76 -13.78
C VAL A 225 20.33 1.36 -14.36
N ALA A 226 19.50 0.38 -14.01
CA ALA A 226 19.65 -0.99 -14.47
C ALA A 226 19.36 -1.14 -15.98
N SER A 227 20.18 -1.92 -16.67
CA SER A 227 19.89 -2.34 -18.05
C SER A 227 18.65 -3.26 -18.10
N THR A 228 18.05 -3.38 -19.27
CA THR A 228 16.96 -4.35 -19.49
C THR A 228 17.43 -5.79 -19.23
N GLU A 229 18.65 -6.13 -19.65
CA GLU A 229 19.19 -7.46 -19.41
C GLU A 229 19.39 -7.78 -17.94
N GLU A 230 19.81 -6.80 -17.13
CA GLU A 230 19.90 -6.96 -15.68
C GLU A 230 18.53 -7.27 -15.05
N VAL A 231 17.49 -6.49 -15.39
CA VAL A 231 16.13 -6.72 -14.88
C VAL A 231 15.62 -8.10 -15.24
N LEU A 232 15.82 -8.52 -16.49
CA LEU A 232 15.39 -9.84 -16.97
C LEU A 232 16.19 -10.98 -16.33
N ALA A 233 17.49 -10.80 -16.14
CA ALA A 233 18.35 -11.78 -15.49
C ALA A 233 17.98 -11.99 -14.00
N LEU A 234 17.57 -10.92 -13.31
CA LEU A 234 17.08 -11.00 -11.94
C LEU A 234 15.68 -11.62 -11.88
N ALA A 235 14.76 -11.22 -12.75
CA ALA A 235 13.43 -11.84 -12.82
C ALA A 235 13.51 -13.35 -13.04
N GLU A 236 14.39 -13.81 -13.93
CA GLU A 236 14.60 -15.24 -14.24
C GLU A 236 15.02 -16.08 -13.01
N VAL A 237 15.67 -15.48 -12.00
CA VAL A 237 16.02 -16.20 -10.77
C VAL A 237 14.78 -16.76 -10.08
N CYS A 238 13.65 -16.07 -10.13
CA CYS A 238 12.39 -16.48 -9.50
C CYS A 238 11.85 -17.81 -10.06
N GLU A 239 12.20 -18.20 -11.31
CA GLU A 239 11.77 -19.47 -11.88
C GLU A 239 12.15 -20.68 -11.00
N LYS A 240 13.31 -20.61 -10.35
CA LYS A 240 13.89 -21.70 -9.54
C LYS A 240 13.24 -21.82 -8.15
N TYR A 241 12.52 -20.81 -7.71
CA TYR A 241 11.95 -20.72 -6.36
C TYR A 241 10.43 -20.76 -6.44
N PRO A 242 9.77 -21.85 -5.98
CA PRO A 242 8.31 -21.97 -6.07
C PRO A 242 7.61 -20.95 -5.17
N GLY A 243 6.40 -20.55 -5.56
CA GLY A 243 5.54 -19.63 -4.80
C GLY A 243 6.00 -18.18 -4.82
N THR A 244 6.92 -17.81 -5.72
CA THR A 244 7.36 -16.42 -5.90
C THR A 244 6.51 -15.68 -6.93
N THR A 245 6.56 -14.34 -6.89
CA THR A 245 5.89 -13.41 -7.81
C THR A 245 6.84 -12.29 -8.24
N LEU A 246 6.38 -11.41 -9.13
CA LEU A 246 7.10 -10.22 -9.56
C LEU A 246 6.26 -8.97 -9.28
N GLU A 247 6.95 -7.87 -9.00
CA GLU A 247 6.35 -6.55 -8.90
C GLU A 247 7.17 -5.52 -9.69
N TRP A 248 6.50 -4.58 -10.35
CA TRP A 248 7.16 -3.57 -11.18
C TRP A 248 6.43 -2.24 -11.18
N VAL A 249 7.21 -1.15 -11.06
CA VAL A 249 6.75 0.21 -11.31
C VAL A 249 7.53 0.82 -12.46
N ALA A 250 6.83 1.38 -13.44
CA ALA A 250 7.42 2.00 -14.61
C ALA A 250 6.74 3.34 -14.96
N ASP A 251 7.29 4.04 -15.92
CA ASP A 251 6.72 5.30 -16.39
C ASP A 251 5.32 5.11 -16.98
N GLY A 252 5.08 3.97 -17.62
CA GLY A 252 3.78 3.58 -18.14
C GLY A 252 2.66 3.49 -17.10
N CYS A 253 3.00 3.30 -15.83
CA CYS A 253 2.03 3.32 -14.74
C CYS A 253 1.35 4.70 -14.58
N LEU A 254 1.99 5.78 -15.02
CA LEU A 254 1.46 7.14 -14.93
C LEU A 254 0.97 7.69 -16.27
N ASN A 255 1.59 7.27 -17.38
CA ASN A 255 1.44 7.91 -18.69
C ASN A 255 0.89 6.97 -19.79
N GLY A 256 0.61 5.70 -19.45
CA GLY A 256 0.35 4.64 -20.42
C GLY A 256 1.65 3.96 -20.90
N PHE A 257 1.60 2.65 -21.10
CA PHE A 257 2.76 1.83 -21.45
C PHE A 257 3.16 1.97 -22.90
N SER A 258 4.46 2.10 -23.15
CA SER A 258 5.09 1.97 -24.47
C SER A 258 5.18 0.50 -24.88
N ASP A 259 5.43 0.24 -26.19
CA ASP A 259 5.63 -1.12 -26.68
C ASP A 259 6.86 -1.80 -26.04
N GLU A 260 7.91 -1.04 -25.77
CA GLU A 260 9.11 -1.53 -25.08
C GLU A 260 8.83 -1.92 -23.63
N GLU A 261 7.99 -1.17 -22.93
CA GLU A 261 7.59 -1.50 -21.55
C GLU A 261 6.69 -2.73 -21.53
N VAL A 262 5.76 -2.87 -22.47
CA VAL A 262 4.92 -4.08 -22.58
C VAL A 262 5.78 -5.29 -22.88
N GLU A 263 6.75 -5.19 -23.81
CA GLU A 263 7.69 -6.28 -24.09
C GLU A 263 8.52 -6.66 -22.86
N LEU A 264 9.03 -5.66 -22.11
CA LEU A 264 9.79 -5.93 -20.89
C LEU A 264 8.91 -6.66 -19.84
N MET A 265 7.69 -6.20 -19.63
CA MET A 265 6.71 -6.83 -18.72
C MET A 265 6.43 -8.27 -19.13
N THR A 266 6.23 -8.51 -20.43
CA THR A 266 6.04 -9.84 -21.02
C THR A 266 7.24 -10.74 -20.74
N GLN A 267 8.44 -10.27 -21.07
CA GLN A 267 9.66 -11.06 -20.87
C GLN A 267 9.99 -11.33 -19.40
N MET A 268 9.72 -10.36 -18.50
CA MET A 268 9.85 -10.60 -17.06
C MET A 268 8.95 -11.77 -16.62
N SER A 269 7.67 -11.75 -16.99
CA SER A 269 6.73 -12.80 -16.62
C SER A 269 7.09 -14.16 -17.22
N LEU A 270 7.45 -14.19 -18.52
CA LEU A 270 7.80 -15.43 -19.23
C LEU A 270 9.09 -16.07 -18.72
N ARG A 271 10.18 -15.28 -18.52
CA ARG A 271 11.47 -15.81 -18.02
C ARG A 271 11.38 -16.28 -16.57
N ALA A 272 10.66 -15.53 -15.74
CA ALA A 272 10.42 -15.93 -14.36
C ALA A 272 9.42 -17.08 -14.24
N ARG A 273 8.55 -17.29 -15.23
CA ARG A 273 7.35 -18.14 -15.16
C ARG A 273 6.50 -17.80 -13.94
N ARG A 274 6.30 -16.50 -13.71
CA ARG A 274 5.59 -15.94 -12.55
C ARG A 274 4.67 -14.81 -12.98
N PRO A 275 3.55 -14.65 -12.26
CA PRO A 275 2.73 -13.46 -12.44
C PRO A 275 3.49 -12.23 -11.96
N LEU A 276 3.22 -11.10 -12.63
CA LEU A 276 3.74 -9.78 -12.31
C LEU A 276 2.58 -8.86 -11.96
N ASN A 277 2.67 -8.10 -10.88
CA ASN A 277 1.78 -6.96 -10.66
C ASN A 277 2.53 -5.64 -10.87
N TRP A 278 1.77 -4.62 -11.25
CA TRP A 278 2.26 -3.25 -11.38
C TRP A 278 1.27 -2.26 -10.76
N ASN A 279 1.74 -1.11 -10.32
CA ASN A 279 0.95 -0.06 -9.64
C ASN A 279 1.32 1.33 -10.17
N VAL A 280 0.38 2.24 -10.20
CA VAL A 280 -1.03 2.09 -9.85
C VAL A 280 -1.88 2.42 -11.06
N LEU A 281 -2.89 1.61 -11.36
CA LEU A 281 -3.88 1.92 -12.38
C LEU A 281 -4.81 3.02 -11.85
N THR A 282 -4.82 4.17 -12.51
CA THR A 282 -5.72 5.29 -12.19
C THR A 282 -6.71 5.54 -13.32
N VAL A 283 -7.92 5.96 -12.96
CA VAL A 283 -9.02 6.23 -13.91
C VAL A 283 -9.42 7.68 -13.81
N ASP A 284 -9.50 8.34 -14.95
CA ASP A 284 -9.92 9.73 -15.06
C ASP A 284 -10.77 9.89 -16.34
N SER A 285 -12.02 10.29 -16.19
CA SER A 285 -12.95 10.45 -17.31
C SER A 285 -12.50 11.51 -18.33
N ALA A 286 -11.64 12.44 -17.91
CA ALA A 286 -11.04 13.43 -18.80
C ALA A 286 -9.94 12.82 -19.69
N ARG A 287 -9.40 11.66 -19.33
CA ARG A 287 -8.32 10.95 -20.06
C ARG A 287 -8.58 9.44 -20.14
N PRO A 288 -9.68 9.03 -20.79
CA PRO A 288 -10.11 7.63 -20.79
C PRO A 288 -9.18 6.69 -21.57
N ASP A 289 -8.27 7.23 -22.38
CA ASP A 289 -7.34 6.40 -23.15
C ASP A 289 -6.14 5.93 -22.32
N ASP A 290 -5.81 6.61 -21.22
CA ASP A 290 -4.69 6.23 -20.35
C ASP A 290 -4.94 4.83 -19.74
N TYR A 291 -6.06 4.63 -19.04
CA TYR A 291 -6.36 3.34 -18.42
C TYR A 291 -6.61 2.22 -19.44
N ARG A 292 -7.16 2.57 -20.64
CA ARG A 292 -7.36 1.58 -21.71
C ARG A 292 -6.05 1.07 -22.25
N ASN A 293 -5.06 1.95 -22.44
CA ASN A 293 -3.70 1.54 -22.80
C ASN A 293 -3.12 0.60 -21.75
N GLN A 294 -3.29 0.92 -20.47
CA GLN A 294 -2.75 0.15 -19.35
C GLN A 294 -3.40 -1.24 -19.22
N ILE A 295 -4.72 -1.36 -19.37
CA ILE A 295 -5.42 -2.65 -19.39
C ILE A 295 -5.01 -3.46 -20.63
N ASN A 296 -4.98 -2.82 -21.82
CA ASN A 296 -4.53 -3.48 -23.04
C ASN A 296 -3.09 -4.01 -22.92
N ALA A 297 -2.23 -3.35 -22.14
CA ALA A 297 -0.89 -3.86 -21.86
C ALA A 297 -0.94 -5.22 -21.13
N CYS A 298 -1.81 -5.39 -20.13
CA CYS A 298 -2.00 -6.69 -19.45
C CYS A 298 -2.54 -7.75 -20.40
N GLU A 299 -3.54 -7.41 -21.23
CA GLU A 299 -4.11 -8.31 -22.24
C GLU A 299 -3.03 -8.80 -23.22
N ARG A 300 -2.19 -7.90 -23.74
CA ARG A 300 -1.07 -8.24 -24.65
C ARG A 300 -0.08 -9.18 -23.98
N VAL A 301 0.27 -8.94 -22.71
CA VAL A 301 1.13 -9.87 -21.94
C VAL A 301 0.49 -11.25 -21.87
N ALA A 302 -0.82 -11.33 -21.63
CA ALA A 302 -1.55 -12.59 -21.56
C ALA A 302 -1.62 -13.32 -22.91
N GLU A 303 -1.82 -12.57 -24.03
CA GLU A 303 -1.81 -13.12 -25.38
C GLU A 303 -0.46 -13.78 -25.74
N GLU A 304 0.65 -13.28 -25.21
CA GLU A 304 1.98 -13.85 -25.39
C GLU A 304 2.32 -14.96 -24.37
N GLY A 305 1.38 -15.27 -23.47
CA GLY A 305 1.51 -16.36 -22.50
C GLY A 305 2.07 -15.94 -21.15
N GLY A 306 2.38 -14.67 -20.93
CA GLY A 306 2.72 -14.10 -19.63
C GLY A 306 1.48 -13.84 -18.76
N LYS A 307 1.68 -13.25 -17.59
CA LYS A 307 0.58 -12.77 -16.73
C LYS A 307 0.98 -11.47 -16.05
N ALA A 308 0.32 -10.39 -16.42
CA ALA A 308 0.43 -9.10 -15.75
C ALA A 308 -0.89 -8.73 -15.08
N MET A 309 -0.83 -8.03 -13.95
CA MET A 309 -2.00 -7.63 -13.17
C MET A 309 -1.83 -6.19 -12.71
N ALA A 310 -2.82 -5.36 -13.01
CA ALA A 310 -2.86 -3.97 -12.57
C ALA A 310 -3.34 -3.88 -11.13
N LEU A 311 -2.66 -3.12 -10.30
CA LEU A 311 -3.14 -2.74 -8.98
C LEU A 311 -3.90 -1.41 -9.06
N THR A 312 -5.06 -1.33 -8.40
CA THR A 312 -5.86 -0.10 -8.34
C THR A 312 -6.47 0.12 -6.97
N MET A 313 -6.58 1.40 -6.58
CA MET A 313 -7.27 1.78 -5.34
C MET A 313 -8.77 1.95 -5.60
N PRO A 314 -9.62 1.43 -4.71
CA PRO A 314 -11.08 1.59 -4.83
C PRO A 314 -11.57 2.93 -4.28
N ILE A 315 -10.70 3.70 -3.65
CA ILE A 315 -10.98 5.00 -3.05
C ILE A 315 -10.14 6.11 -3.71
N LEU A 316 -10.48 7.35 -3.42
CA LEU A 316 -9.64 8.50 -3.74
C LEU A 316 -8.71 8.77 -2.57
N VAL A 317 -7.44 8.42 -2.74
CA VAL A 317 -6.44 8.57 -1.67
C VAL A 317 -6.26 10.04 -1.31
N GLY A 318 -6.48 10.38 -0.04
CA GLY A 318 -6.24 11.72 0.49
C GLY A 318 -4.74 12.05 0.46
N MET A 319 -4.41 13.23 -0.09
CA MET A 319 -3.05 13.73 -0.15
C MET A 319 -2.97 15.13 0.42
N THR A 320 -1.92 15.41 1.21
CA THR A 320 -1.61 16.76 1.69
C THR A 320 -0.29 17.26 1.11
N MET A 321 -0.12 18.57 1.13
CA MET A 321 1.17 19.21 0.87
C MET A 321 1.26 20.55 1.59
N HIS A 322 2.47 21.04 1.80
CA HIS A 322 2.73 22.39 2.25
C HIS A 322 4.05 22.92 1.65
N PHE A 323 4.15 24.22 1.48
CA PHE A 323 5.30 24.84 0.80
C PHE A 323 6.55 24.91 1.67
N HIS A 324 6.40 24.66 2.97
CA HIS A 324 7.51 24.63 3.90
C HIS A 324 8.43 23.41 3.69
N SER A 325 7.86 22.20 3.50
CA SER A 325 8.63 20.97 3.26
C SER A 325 8.23 20.29 1.94
N PHE A 326 7.32 19.32 1.99
CA PHE A 326 6.90 18.59 0.79
C PHE A 326 5.81 19.33 0.03
N CYS A 327 6.06 19.53 -1.27
CA CYS A 327 5.07 20.08 -2.19
C CYS A 327 5.27 19.49 -3.59
N ALA A 328 4.39 18.59 -4.02
CA ALA A 328 4.46 17.92 -5.32
C ALA A 328 4.49 18.90 -6.52
N LEU A 329 4.11 20.16 -6.30
CA LEU A 329 4.14 21.21 -7.32
C LEU A 329 5.55 21.51 -7.84
N TYR A 330 6.62 21.11 -7.12
CA TYR A 330 8.00 21.26 -7.61
C TYR A 330 8.26 20.47 -8.91
N LYS A 331 7.42 19.49 -9.24
CA LYS A 331 7.48 18.74 -10.51
C LYS A 331 6.87 19.48 -11.70
N LEU A 332 6.17 20.58 -11.48
CA LEU A 332 5.67 21.43 -12.57
C LEU A 332 6.83 22.19 -13.22
N PRO A 333 6.77 22.48 -14.53
CA PRO A 333 7.84 23.16 -15.25
C PRO A 333 8.26 24.48 -14.59
N GLY A 334 9.54 24.59 -14.20
CA GLY A 334 10.12 25.79 -13.58
C GLY A 334 9.69 26.09 -12.14
N TRP A 335 8.89 25.20 -11.52
CA TRP A 335 8.53 25.33 -10.12
C TRP A 335 9.66 24.89 -9.19
N ASP A 336 10.47 23.92 -9.60
CA ASP A 336 11.62 23.42 -8.88
C ASP A 336 12.62 24.53 -8.53
N GLU A 337 12.86 25.48 -9.47
CA GLU A 337 13.73 26.64 -9.25
C GLU A 337 13.29 27.51 -8.06
N ILE A 338 11.99 27.49 -7.71
CA ILE A 338 11.42 28.29 -6.62
C ILE A 338 11.22 27.43 -5.37
N MET A 339 10.65 26.24 -5.55
CA MET A 339 10.23 25.39 -4.43
C MET A 339 11.42 24.80 -3.65
N THR A 340 12.58 24.68 -4.25
CA THR A 340 13.82 24.20 -3.61
C THR A 340 14.66 25.29 -2.95
N LEU A 341 14.27 26.57 -3.09
CA LEU A 341 14.97 27.69 -2.44
C LEU A 341 14.84 27.64 -0.92
N PRO A 342 15.81 28.25 -0.19
CA PRO A 342 15.66 28.53 1.23
C PRO A 342 14.36 29.32 1.50
N GLU A 343 13.75 29.09 2.65
CA GLU A 343 12.39 29.56 2.98
C GLU A 343 12.20 31.07 2.73
N ASP A 344 13.12 31.90 3.17
CA ASP A 344 13.00 33.36 3.02
C ASP A 344 13.08 33.80 1.55
N GLU A 345 13.95 33.17 0.75
CA GLU A 345 14.05 33.44 -0.69
C GLU A 345 12.82 32.94 -1.43
N LYS A 346 12.32 31.76 -1.06
CA LYS A 346 11.07 31.18 -1.58
C LYS A 346 9.89 32.14 -1.34
N LYS A 347 9.72 32.64 -0.11
CA LYS A 347 8.66 33.61 0.23
C LYS A 347 8.76 34.87 -0.64
N GLN A 348 9.97 35.43 -0.79
CA GLN A 348 10.18 36.63 -1.64
C GLN A 348 9.80 36.36 -3.10
N LYS A 349 10.19 35.21 -3.65
CA LYS A 349 9.85 34.83 -5.02
C LYS A 349 8.35 34.63 -5.21
N LEU A 350 7.69 33.90 -4.29
CA LEU A 350 6.25 33.67 -4.35
C LEU A 350 5.41 34.93 -4.11
N ALA A 351 5.97 35.97 -3.49
CA ALA A 351 5.32 37.28 -3.37
C ALA A 351 5.42 38.13 -4.63
N ASP A 352 6.40 37.87 -5.52
CA ASP A 352 6.61 38.66 -6.75
C ASP A 352 5.52 38.37 -7.80
N PRO A 353 4.75 39.37 -8.25
CA PRO A 353 3.69 39.17 -9.23
C PRO A 353 4.16 38.61 -10.58
N SER A 354 5.42 38.90 -10.98
CA SER A 354 5.97 38.37 -12.24
C SER A 354 6.30 36.88 -12.13
N VAL A 355 6.79 36.45 -10.98
CA VAL A 355 7.05 35.04 -10.69
C VAL A 355 5.73 34.26 -10.60
N ARG A 356 4.73 34.79 -9.89
CA ARG A 356 3.39 34.17 -9.84
C ARG A 356 2.80 33.95 -11.23
N LYS A 357 2.89 34.95 -12.09
CA LYS A 357 2.39 34.85 -13.46
C LYS A 357 3.13 33.75 -14.23
N LEU A 358 4.46 33.70 -14.13
CA LEU A 358 5.28 32.67 -14.78
C LEU A 358 4.94 31.27 -14.28
N LEU A 359 4.81 31.08 -12.97
CA LEU A 359 4.46 29.79 -12.36
C LEU A 359 3.08 29.30 -12.81
N GLU A 360 2.10 30.21 -12.91
CA GLU A 360 0.75 29.88 -13.39
C GLU A 360 0.75 29.51 -14.88
N GLU A 361 1.48 30.24 -15.72
CA GLU A 361 1.64 29.96 -17.17
C GLU A 361 2.33 28.59 -17.38
N ASN A 362 3.38 28.31 -16.64
CA ASN A 362 4.11 27.05 -16.69
C ASN A 362 3.24 25.87 -16.23
N ALA A 363 2.47 26.06 -15.16
CA ALA A 363 1.54 25.04 -14.65
C ALA A 363 0.41 24.68 -15.65
N ALA A 364 0.05 25.63 -16.53
CA ALA A 364 -0.94 25.42 -17.57
C ALA A 364 -0.35 24.89 -18.88
N SER A 365 0.97 24.71 -18.97
CA SER A 365 1.64 24.24 -20.18
C SER A 365 1.45 22.73 -20.41
N PRO A 366 1.52 22.24 -21.66
CA PRO A 366 1.49 20.79 -21.93
C PRO A 366 2.64 20.02 -21.26
N GLU A 367 3.75 20.68 -20.95
CA GLU A 367 4.93 20.11 -20.30
C GLU A 367 4.65 19.72 -18.83
N ALA A 368 3.56 20.24 -18.22
CA ALA A 368 3.13 19.83 -16.89
C ALA A 368 2.72 18.34 -16.84
N GLY A 369 2.36 17.74 -17.98
CA GLY A 369 2.07 16.32 -18.08
C GLY A 369 1.06 15.83 -17.04
N VAL A 370 1.36 14.72 -16.39
CA VAL A 370 0.51 14.13 -15.32
C VAL A 370 0.33 15.07 -14.12
N PHE A 371 1.31 15.92 -13.82
CA PHE A 371 1.24 16.87 -12.70
C PHE A 371 0.26 18.03 -12.93
N SER A 372 -0.24 18.21 -14.17
CA SER A 372 -1.35 19.13 -14.43
C SER A 372 -2.61 18.83 -13.61
N ARG A 373 -2.76 17.60 -13.10
CA ARG A 373 -3.83 17.24 -12.15
C ARG A 373 -3.82 18.09 -10.89
N LEU A 374 -2.65 18.57 -10.46
CA LEU A 374 -2.46 19.40 -9.28
C LEU A 374 -2.75 20.89 -9.50
N THR A 375 -3.03 21.33 -10.74
CA THR A 375 -3.19 22.76 -11.08
C THR A 375 -4.61 23.30 -10.92
N GLY A 376 -5.53 22.49 -10.43
CA GLY A 376 -6.90 22.90 -10.13
C GLY A 376 -7.01 23.73 -8.85
N TRP A 377 -6.38 24.89 -8.80
CA TRP A 377 -6.20 25.72 -7.62
C TRP A 377 -7.45 25.96 -6.78
N GLY A 378 -8.59 26.13 -7.43
CA GLY A 378 -9.88 26.35 -6.75
C GLY A 378 -10.42 25.11 -6.01
N ARG A 379 -9.97 23.91 -6.39
CA ARG A 379 -10.38 22.65 -5.75
C ARG A 379 -9.58 22.34 -4.48
N TYR A 380 -8.51 23.09 -4.21
CA TYR A 380 -7.76 22.91 -2.97
C TYR A 380 -8.64 23.25 -1.77
N ARG A 381 -8.64 22.36 -0.79
CA ARG A 381 -9.20 22.62 0.53
C ARG A 381 -8.08 23.07 1.44
N ILE A 382 -8.30 24.16 2.17
CA ILE A 382 -7.37 24.61 3.20
C ILE A 382 -7.51 23.65 4.40
N GLY A 383 -6.41 23.17 4.91
CA GLY A 383 -6.33 22.44 6.16
C GLY A 383 -5.90 23.35 7.31
N GLU A 384 -5.02 22.86 8.18
CA GLU A 384 -4.51 23.63 9.31
C GLU A 384 -3.83 24.93 8.87
N THR A 385 -4.14 26.01 9.56
CA THR A 385 -3.57 27.36 9.35
C THR A 385 -2.93 27.89 10.63
N PHE A 386 -1.96 28.81 10.51
CA PHE A 386 -1.09 29.21 11.62
C PHE A 386 -1.07 30.72 11.90
N SER A 387 -1.58 31.55 10.98
CA SER A 387 -1.62 33.00 11.13
C SER A 387 -3.01 33.49 11.54
N GLU A 388 -3.07 34.65 12.22
CA GLU A 388 -4.32 35.34 12.53
C GLU A 388 -5.10 35.74 11.25
N GLU A 389 -4.38 36.02 10.16
CA GLU A 389 -4.96 36.40 8.87
C GLU A 389 -5.75 35.27 8.23
N ASN A 390 -5.36 34.01 8.48
CA ASN A 390 -5.98 32.80 7.95
C ASN A 390 -6.95 32.13 8.94
N GLU A 391 -7.23 32.74 10.11
CA GLU A 391 -8.16 32.18 11.07
C GLU A 391 -9.54 31.91 10.44
N GLY A 392 -10.06 30.70 10.66
CA GLY A 392 -11.36 30.25 10.13
C GLY A 392 -11.37 29.83 8.66
N LEU A 393 -10.21 29.68 8.01
CA LEU A 393 -10.10 29.14 6.66
C LEU A 393 -10.05 27.62 6.61
N ASP A 394 -9.76 26.95 7.71
CA ASP A 394 -9.72 25.49 7.79
C ASP A 394 -11.02 24.86 7.25
N GLY A 395 -10.88 23.82 6.43
CA GLY A 395 -11.96 23.11 5.76
C GLY A 395 -12.56 23.82 4.53
N ARG A 396 -12.17 25.05 4.22
CA ARG A 396 -12.75 25.83 3.12
C ARG A 396 -12.06 25.57 1.79
N LEU A 397 -12.82 25.67 0.69
CA LEU A 397 -12.27 25.64 -0.67
C LEU A 397 -11.62 26.97 -1.05
N VAL A 398 -10.48 26.90 -1.71
CA VAL A 398 -9.78 28.08 -2.25
C VAL A 398 -10.68 28.87 -3.20
N SER A 399 -11.50 28.22 -4.02
CA SER A 399 -12.46 28.89 -4.91
C SER A 399 -13.50 29.74 -4.19
N ASP A 400 -13.95 29.31 -3.00
CA ASP A 400 -14.92 30.08 -2.22
C ASP A 400 -14.27 31.31 -1.59
N ILE A 401 -13.07 31.13 -1.05
CA ILE A 401 -12.27 32.21 -0.46
C ILE A 401 -11.90 33.24 -1.54
N ALA A 402 -11.49 32.77 -2.71
CA ALA A 402 -11.13 33.63 -3.85
C ALA A 402 -12.32 34.47 -4.33
N ARG A 403 -13.50 33.87 -4.39
CA ARG A 403 -14.75 34.58 -4.76
C ARG A 403 -15.09 35.68 -3.75
N GLU A 404 -14.97 35.42 -2.46
CA GLU A 404 -15.19 36.40 -1.41
C GLU A 404 -14.18 37.56 -1.44
N ARG A 405 -12.90 37.24 -1.75
CA ARG A 405 -11.82 38.23 -1.86
C ARG A 405 -11.84 38.98 -3.20
N GLY A 406 -12.64 38.54 -4.18
CA GLY A 406 -12.63 39.10 -5.54
C GLY A 406 -11.31 38.87 -6.28
N ALA A 407 -10.62 37.76 -5.97
CA ALA A 407 -9.31 37.39 -6.48
C ALA A 407 -9.37 36.08 -7.30
N ARG A 408 -8.28 35.74 -7.98
CA ARG A 408 -8.14 34.45 -8.68
C ARG A 408 -7.69 33.36 -7.73
N ASP A 409 -8.12 32.13 -7.97
CA ASP A 409 -7.84 30.96 -7.12
C ASP A 409 -6.35 30.80 -6.82
N PHE A 410 -5.50 30.78 -7.85
CA PHE A 410 -4.04 30.61 -7.70
C PHE A 410 -3.42 31.69 -6.80
N TYR A 411 -3.79 32.96 -7.01
CA TYR A 411 -3.26 34.06 -6.22
C TYR A 411 -3.76 33.99 -4.77
N THR A 412 -5.02 33.61 -4.57
CA THR A 412 -5.60 33.40 -3.25
C THR A 412 -4.89 32.29 -2.49
N LEU A 413 -4.60 31.17 -3.14
CA LEU A 413 -3.82 30.05 -2.54
C LEU A 413 -2.44 30.54 -2.10
N LEU A 414 -1.70 31.26 -2.97
CA LEU A 414 -0.38 31.78 -2.62
C LEU A 414 -0.42 32.81 -1.49
N ASP A 415 -1.45 33.68 -1.46
CA ASP A 415 -1.59 34.67 -0.38
C ASP A 415 -1.84 33.99 0.97
N ILE A 416 -2.66 32.94 1.03
CA ILE A 416 -2.90 32.13 2.22
C ILE A 416 -1.60 31.46 2.70
N VAL A 417 -0.90 30.81 1.77
CA VAL A 417 0.35 30.10 2.09
C VAL A 417 1.44 31.07 2.60
N LEU A 418 1.56 32.25 2.01
CA LEU A 418 2.53 33.25 2.44
C LEU A 418 2.20 33.84 3.81
N ALA A 419 0.92 34.07 4.11
CA ALA A 419 0.48 34.56 5.42
C ALA A 419 0.83 33.59 6.57
N ASP A 420 0.89 32.27 6.27
CA ASP A 420 1.23 31.21 7.22
C ASP A 420 2.71 30.80 7.20
N ASP A 421 3.59 31.64 6.68
CA ASP A 421 5.03 31.29 6.55
C ASP A 421 5.25 29.92 5.83
N LEU A 422 4.50 29.67 4.76
CA LEU A 422 4.53 28.46 3.93
C LEU A 422 4.02 27.17 4.60
N LYS A 423 3.52 27.23 5.83
CA LYS A 423 3.13 26.06 6.65
C LYS A 423 1.69 25.60 6.43
N THR A 424 0.83 26.42 5.80
CA THR A 424 -0.56 26.02 5.50
C THR A 424 -0.63 24.62 4.95
N VAL A 425 -1.44 23.77 5.58
CA VAL A 425 -1.74 22.43 5.06
C VAL A 425 -2.72 22.55 3.91
N LEU A 426 -2.36 22.01 2.77
CA LEU A 426 -3.17 22.05 1.55
C LEU A 426 -3.64 20.65 1.19
N TRP A 427 -4.91 20.50 0.89
CA TRP A 427 -5.53 19.28 0.35
C TRP A 427 -5.91 19.51 -1.10
N PRO A 428 -5.11 19.07 -2.09
CA PRO A 428 -5.49 19.09 -3.50
C PRO A 428 -6.79 18.30 -3.71
N GLY A 429 -7.77 18.92 -4.33
CA GLY A 429 -8.99 18.20 -4.68
C GLY A 429 -8.76 17.22 -5.84
N PRO A 430 -9.36 16.01 -5.80
CA PRO A 430 -9.23 15.04 -6.87
C PRO A 430 -9.77 15.57 -8.19
N THR A 431 -9.23 15.09 -9.30
CA THR A 431 -9.69 15.45 -10.67
C THR A 431 -10.73 14.48 -11.19
N ASP A 432 -10.84 13.33 -10.58
CA ASP A 432 -11.52 12.13 -11.04
C ASP A 432 -12.64 11.66 -10.07
N ASP A 433 -13.16 12.59 -9.25
CA ASP A 433 -14.34 12.39 -8.38
C ASP A 433 -15.63 12.80 -9.11
N ASP A 434 -15.80 12.36 -10.32
CA ASP A 434 -17.01 12.59 -11.11
C ASP A 434 -17.74 11.28 -11.44
N PRO A 435 -19.05 11.31 -11.73
CA PRO A 435 -19.83 10.10 -11.98
C PRO A 435 -19.30 9.23 -13.14
N ALA A 436 -18.67 9.82 -14.15
CA ALA A 436 -18.13 9.07 -15.29
C ALA A 436 -16.86 8.32 -14.88
N SER A 437 -15.98 8.95 -14.10
CA SER A 437 -14.79 8.31 -13.54
C SER A 437 -15.15 7.15 -12.60
N TRP A 438 -16.18 7.31 -11.76
CA TRP A 438 -16.67 6.23 -10.90
C TRP A 438 -17.25 5.06 -11.70
N LEU A 439 -18.03 5.32 -12.75
CA LEU A 439 -18.55 4.26 -13.64
C LEU A 439 -17.41 3.51 -14.36
N MET A 440 -16.35 4.21 -14.75
CA MET A 440 -15.16 3.58 -15.35
C MET A 440 -14.46 2.67 -14.32
N ARG A 441 -14.30 3.11 -13.05
CA ARG A 441 -13.73 2.29 -11.98
C ARG A 441 -14.53 1.00 -11.78
N GLN A 442 -15.86 1.10 -11.67
CA GLN A 442 -16.72 -0.09 -11.57
C GLN A 442 -16.49 -1.06 -12.73
N THR A 443 -16.30 -0.54 -13.94
CA THR A 443 -16.06 -1.37 -15.13
C THR A 443 -14.71 -2.09 -15.05
N ILE A 444 -13.65 -1.40 -14.61
CA ILE A 444 -12.32 -2.03 -14.54
C ILE A 444 -12.17 -3.01 -13.38
N TRP A 445 -12.95 -2.85 -12.30
CA TRP A 445 -12.93 -3.82 -11.19
C TRP A 445 -13.50 -5.18 -11.57
N GLU A 446 -14.28 -5.28 -12.65
CA GLU A 446 -14.75 -6.53 -13.23
C GLU A 446 -13.70 -7.23 -14.12
N HIS A 447 -12.56 -6.61 -14.36
CA HIS A 447 -11.53 -7.12 -15.26
C HIS A 447 -10.64 -8.15 -14.56
N GLU A 448 -10.37 -9.29 -15.23
CA GLU A 448 -9.57 -10.38 -14.64
C GLU A 448 -8.11 -10.01 -14.36
N GLU A 449 -7.56 -9.01 -15.07
CA GLU A 449 -6.21 -8.49 -14.90
C GLU A 449 -6.14 -7.30 -13.94
N VAL A 450 -7.17 -7.08 -13.11
CA VAL A 450 -7.19 -6.01 -12.12
C VAL A 450 -7.31 -6.60 -10.72
N MET A 451 -6.45 -6.14 -9.83
CA MET A 451 -6.47 -6.44 -8.40
C MET A 451 -6.67 -5.14 -7.62
N ILE A 452 -7.58 -5.17 -6.64
CA ILE A 452 -7.83 -4.04 -5.76
C ILE A 452 -6.92 -4.12 -4.54
N GLY A 453 -6.43 -2.95 -4.13
CA GLY A 453 -5.53 -2.78 -3.01
C GLY A 453 -4.36 -1.88 -3.38
N GLY A 454 -3.31 -1.96 -2.60
CA GLY A 454 -2.17 -1.08 -2.78
C GLY A 454 -2.34 0.22 -2.03
N SER A 455 -2.51 0.11 -0.70
CA SER A 455 -2.68 1.26 0.17
C SER A 455 -1.46 2.18 0.21
N ASP A 456 -0.30 1.67 -0.20
CA ASP A 456 0.98 2.34 0.00
C ASP A 456 1.28 2.61 1.50
N ALA A 457 0.63 1.84 2.38
CA ALA A 457 0.75 2.02 3.82
C ALA A 457 2.19 1.76 4.29
N GLY A 458 2.66 2.59 5.21
CA GLY A 458 4.08 2.63 5.59
C GLY A 458 4.91 3.60 4.77
N ALA A 459 4.40 4.03 3.58
CA ALA A 459 4.98 5.09 2.76
C ALA A 459 4.20 6.40 2.89
N HIS A 460 4.84 7.48 2.45
CA HIS A 460 4.23 8.81 2.31
C HIS A 460 3.51 9.28 3.57
N LEU A 461 4.01 8.89 4.74
CA LEU A 461 3.37 9.09 6.03
C LEU A 461 3.05 10.55 6.35
N ASP A 462 3.81 11.49 5.79
CA ASP A 462 3.61 12.94 5.96
C ASP A 462 2.58 13.54 4.99
N ARG A 463 2.15 12.79 3.96
CA ARG A 463 1.44 13.39 2.82
C ARG A 463 0.30 12.57 2.22
N MET A 464 0.25 11.25 2.42
CA MET A 464 -0.78 10.38 1.86
C MET A 464 -1.30 9.40 2.90
N ALA A 465 -2.57 8.98 2.76
CA ALA A 465 -3.19 8.00 3.64
C ALA A 465 -4.11 7.09 2.83
N GLY A 466 -3.58 5.92 2.43
CA GLY A 466 -4.31 4.90 1.70
C GLY A 466 -4.76 3.72 2.57
N ALA A 467 -4.23 3.58 3.78
CA ALA A 467 -4.48 2.43 4.66
C ALA A 467 -5.96 2.22 5.04
N SER A 468 -6.78 3.26 4.95
CA SER A 468 -8.22 3.24 5.27
C SER A 468 -9.09 2.62 4.17
N TYR A 469 -8.53 2.28 3.00
CA TYR A 469 -9.31 1.85 1.85
C TYR A 469 -10.28 0.69 2.11
N PRO A 470 -10.01 -0.30 2.98
CA PRO A 470 -10.95 -1.40 3.17
C PRO A 470 -12.26 -0.94 3.79
N THR A 471 -12.22 -0.12 4.83
CA THR A 471 -13.42 0.37 5.51
C THR A 471 -14.17 1.40 4.68
N GLU A 472 -13.46 2.31 3.99
CA GLU A 472 -14.08 3.28 3.09
C GLU A 472 -14.79 2.60 1.92
N TRP A 473 -14.16 1.60 1.31
CA TRP A 473 -14.77 0.91 0.19
C TRP A 473 -15.98 0.06 0.59
N ILE A 474 -15.90 -0.65 1.73
CA ILE A 474 -17.07 -1.37 2.26
C ILE A 474 -18.21 -0.41 2.55
N GLN A 475 -17.91 0.74 3.16
CA GLN A 475 -18.93 1.78 3.41
C GLN A 475 -19.55 2.29 2.10
N ASP A 476 -18.73 2.57 1.08
CA ASP A 476 -19.20 3.00 -0.24
C ASP A 476 -20.08 1.92 -0.92
N CYS A 477 -19.83 0.63 -0.69
CA CYS A 477 -20.65 -0.45 -1.20
C CYS A 477 -21.99 -0.61 -0.45
N LEU A 478 -22.01 -0.37 0.87
CA LEU A 478 -23.19 -0.60 1.72
C LEU A 478 -24.14 0.59 1.80
N SER A 479 -23.64 1.79 1.91
CA SER A 479 -24.44 2.99 2.22
C SER A 479 -23.96 4.27 1.56
N GLY A 480 -22.86 4.23 0.83
CA GLY A 480 -22.28 5.38 0.14
C GLY A 480 -22.72 5.46 -1.33
N ARG A 481 -21.77 5.23 -2.22
CA ARG A 481 -21.98 5.31 -3.68
C ARG A 481 -22.61 4.06 -4.28
N GLU A 482 -22.77 2.99 -3.51
CA GLU A 482 -23.26 1.67 -3.98
C GLU A 482 -22.43 1.12 -5.17
N LEU A 483 -21.10 1.21 -5.05
CA LEU A 483 -20.17 0.96 -6.15
C LEU A 483 -20.14 -0.49 -6.62
N ALA A 484 -20.29 -1.45 -5.69
CA ALA A 484 -20.32 -2.89 -5.96
C ALA A 484 -21.09 -3.61 -4.83
N PRO A 485 -21.56 -4.86 -5.06
CA PRO A 485 -21.99 -5.70 -3.95
C PRO A 485 -20.86 -5.89 -2.92
N VAL A 486 -21.20 -5.83 -1.63
CA VAL A 486 -20.20 -5.96 -0.55
C VAL A 486 -19.43 -7.29 -0.62
N GLU A 487 -20.08 -8.35 -1.07
CA GLU A 487 -19.45 -9.65 -1.30
C GLU A 487 -18.33 -9.58 -2.33
N LYS A 488 -18.50 -8.76 -3.38
CA LYS A 488 -17.47 -8.53 -4.38
C LYS A 488 -16.33 -7.67 -3.83
N ALA A 489 -16.64 -6.65 -3.04
CA ALA A 489 -15.61 -5.87 -2.37
C ALA A 489 -14.73 -6.76 -1.47
N ILE A 490 -15.34 -7.64 -0.68
CA ILE A 490 -14.63 -8.59 0.18
C ILE A 490 -13.80 -9.58 -0.65
N GLU A 491 -14.35 -10.17 -1.73
CA GLU A 491 -13.60 -11.05 -2.64
C GLU A 491 -12.33 -10.38 -3.16
N HIS A 492 -12.44 -9.14 -3.63
CA HIS A 492 -11.32 -8.38 -4.17
C HIS A 492 -10.24 -8.03 -3.13
N MET A 493 -10.59 -7.91 -1.86
CA MET A 493 -9.64 -7.66 -0.78
C MET A 493 -9.10 -8.93 -0.11
N THR A 494 -9.58 -10.12 -0.49
CA THR A 494 -9.25 -11.38 0.18
C THR A 494 -8.82 -12.47 -0.79
N ASP A 495 -9.74 -13.09 -1.52
CA ASP A 495 -9.48 -14.23 -2.39
C ASP A 495 -8.65 -13.86 -3.64
N VAL A 496 -8.91 -12.68 -4.23
CA VAL A 496 -8.18 -12.23 -5.42
C VAL A 496 -6.68 -12.05 -5.13
N PRO A 497 -6.25 -11.26 -4.13
CA PRO A 497 -4.84 -11.15 -3.77
C PRO A 497 -4.26 -12.47 -3.25
N ALA A 498 -5.02 -13.27 -2.48
CA ALA A 498 -4.56 -14.58 -2.05
C ALA A 498 -4.22 -15.51 -3.22
N LYS A 499 -5.06 -15.53 -4.26
CA LYS A 499 -4.81 -16.29 -5.49
C LYS A 499 -3.63 -15.74 -6.27
N PHE A 500 -3.50 -14.40 -6.38
CA PHE A 500 -2.39 -13.80 -7.10
C PHE A 500 -1.04 -14.19 -6.49
N PHE A 501 -0.90 -14.06 -5.18
CA PHE A 501 0.34 -14.43 -4.46
C PHE A 501 0.46 -15.94 -4.19
N GLY A 502 -0.57 -16.74 -4.53
CA GLY A 502 -0.58 -18.18 -4.27
C GLY A 502 -0.61 -18.54 -2.79
N LEU A 503 -1.19 -17.68 -1.94
CA LEU A 503 -1.26 -17.90 -0.49
C LEU A 503 -2.02 -19.18 -0.15
N VAL A 504 -1.42 -20.04 0.66
CA VAL A 504 -2.00 -21.32 1.04
C VAL A 504 -2.95 -21.13 2.22
N ASN A 505 -4.19 -21.57 2.03
CA ASN A 505 -5.24 -21.58 3.07
C ASN A 505 -5.51 -20.19 3.69
N ARG A 506 -5.53 -19.13 2.90
CA ARG A 506 -5.87 -17.77 3.31
C ARG A 506 -6.79 -17.10 2.28
N GLY A 507 -7.45 -16.02 2.67
CA GLY A 507 -8.33 -15.23 1.81
C GLY A 507 -9.75 -15.77 1.70
N ARG A 508 -10.10 -16.86 2.41
CA ARG A 508 -11.46 -17.42 2.45
C ARG A 508 -11.85 -17.93 3.82
N ILE A 509 -13.16 -17.96 4.09
CA ILE A 509 -13.74 -18.74 5.19
C ILE A 509 -14.07 -20.13 4.64
N GLU A 510 -13.13 -21.04 4.78
CA GLU A 510 -13.24 -22.42 4.32
C GLU A 510 -12.60 -23.36 5.35
N LYS A 511 -13.14 -24.57 5.51
CA LYS A 511 -12.59 -25.54 6.47
C LYS A 511 -11.12 -25.88 6.17
N GLY A 512 -10.29 -25.76 7.19
CA GLY A 512 -8.84 -25.96 7.12
C GLY A 512 -8.03 -24.70 6.81
N PHE A 513 -8.68 -23.59 6.45
CA PHE A 513 -8.03 -22.30 6.25
C PHE A 513 -7.64 -21.66 7.59
N CYS A 514 -6.63 -20.80 7.55
CA CYS A 514 -6.25 -19.99 8.69
C CYS A 514 -7.42 -19.10 9.11
N ALA A 515 -7.63 -18.98 10.41
CA ALA A 515 -8.68 -18.12 10.95
C ALA A 515 -8.20 -16.66 11.02
N ASP A 516 -7.94 -16.08 9.85
CA ASP A 516 -7.79 -14.64 9.67
C ASP A 516 -9.18 -14.11 9.36
N LEU A 517 -9.79 -13.42 10.32
CA LEU A 517 -11.21 -13.06 10.27
C LEU A 517 -11.43 -11.62 10.71
N VAL A 518 -12.40 -10.97 10.08
CA VAL A 518 -12.90 -9.63 10.45
C VAL A 518 -14.37 -9.74 10.78
N ILE A 519 -14.77 -9.13 11.89
CA ILE A 519 -16.16 -8.94 12.29
C ILE A 519 -16.43 -7.43 12.31
N PHE A 520 -17.43 -6.99 11.58
CA PHE A 520 -17.76 -5.57 11.49
C PHE A 520 -19.28 -5.31 11.46
N ASN A 521 -19.65 -4.13 11.93
CA ASN A 521 -21.02 -3.65 11.88
C ASN A 521 -21.30 -2.98 10.52
N PRO A 522 -22.20 -3.54 9.68
CA PRO A 522 -22.46 -3.00 8.34
C PRO A 522 -23.12 -1.62 8.34
N GLU A 523 -23.74 -1.20 9.45
CA GLU A 523 -24.38 0.13 9.57
C GLU A 523 -23.41 1.22 10.04
N GLN A 524 -22.24 0.82 10.60
CA GLN A 524 -21.28 1.74 11.22
C GLN A 524 -19.92 1.75 10.54
N ILE A 525 -19.67 0.80 9.64
CA ILE A 525 -18.36 0.67 8.99
C ILE A 525 -17.99 1.94 8.23
N ASN A 526 -16.84 2.53 8.57
CA ASN A 526 -16.30 3.71 7.92
C ASN A 526 -14.83 3.92 8.33
N ALA A 527 -14.13 4.83 7.63
CA ALA A 527 -12.89 5.42 8.12
C ALA A 527 -13.18 6.70 8.92
N GLN A 528 -12.42 6.91 9.99
CA GLN A 528 -12.41 8.20 10.68
C GLN A 528 -11.79 9.29 9.80
N ASN A 529 -12.09 10.55 10.12
CA ASN A 529 -11.45 11.67 9.45
C ASN A 529 -9.92 11.61 9.60
N LEU A 530 -9.22 11.93 8.51
CA LEU A 530 -7.76 12.06 8.52
C LEU A 530 -7.33 13.12 9.53
N LYS A 531 -6.30 12.80 10.29
CA LYS A 531 -5.66 13.69 11.27
C LYS A 531 -4.15 13.48 11.26
N ILE A 532 -3.41 14.45 11.75
CA ILE A 532 -1.99 14.32 12.01
C ILE A 532 -1.80 13.76 13.42
N LEU A 533 -1.04 12.67 13.56
CA LEU A 533 -0.57 12.15 14.84
C LEU A 533 0.94 12.28 14.92
N ASN A 534 1.45 12.56 16.13
CA ASN A 534 2.89 12.58 16.42
C ASN A 534 3.25 11.33 17.22
N ASP A 535 3.05 10.15 16.64
CA ASP A 535 3.19 8.84 17.30
C ASP A 535 4.30 7.96 16.71
N LEU A 536 5.02 8.45 15.70
CA LEU A 536 6.23 7.79 15.21
C LEU A 536 7.41 8.02 16.17
N PRO A 537 8.47 7.17 16.12
CA PRO A 537 9.69 7.40 16.90
C PRO A 537 10.20 8.84 16.79
N GLY A 538 10.58 9.43 17.94
CA GLY A 538 10.98 10.84 18.02
C GLY A 538 9.81 11.84 17.89
N GLU A 539 8.58 11.38 18.19
CA GLU A 539 7.36 12.20 18.08
C GLU A 539 7.16 12.77 16.66
N SER A 540 7.66 12.05 15.65
CA SER A 540 7.52 12.46 14.25
C SER A 540 6.06 12.34 13.79
N PRO A 541 5.58 13.28 12.95
CA PRO A 541 4.19 13.29 12.50
C PRO A 541 3.92 12.26 11.41
N ARG A 542 2.67 11.78 11.37
CA ARG A 542 2.09 11.06 10.22
C ARG A 542 0.62 11.41 10.03
N LEU A 543 0.13 11.25 8.80
CA LEU A 543 -1.30 11.20 8.52
C LEU A 543 -1.87 9.87 9.03
N TYR A 544 -3.03 9.94 9.65
CA TYR A 544 -3.65 8.79 10.28
C TYR A 544 -5.17 8.87 10.19
N ALA A 545 -5.79 7.77 9.79
CA ALA A 545 -7.22 7.53 9.95
C ALA A 545 -7.42 6.25 10.74
N GLY A 546 -8.24 6.30 11.79
CA GLY A 546 -8.74 5.10 12.46
C GLY A 546 -9.96 4.54 11.74
N ALA A 547 -10.41 3.37 12.16
CA ALA A 547 -11.62 2.75 11.65
C ALA A 547 -12.81 2.95 12.61
N GLU A 548 -14.00 2.91 12.06
CA GLU A 548 -15.28 2.79 12.77
C GLU A 548 -15.98 1.52 12.32
N GLY A 549 -16.76 0.91 13.20
CA GLY A 549 -17.57 -0.27 12.88
C GLY A 549 -16.80 -1.59 12.77
N ILE A 550 -15.46 -1.61 12.82
CA ILE A 550 -14.68 -2.85 13.02
C ILE A 550 -14.83 -3.25 14.50
N ASP A 551 -15.45 -4.41 14.75
CA ASP A 551 -15.62 -4.94 16.11
C ASP A 551 -14.42 -5.78 16.52
N LYS A 552 -14.11 -6.83 15.72
CA LYS A 552 -13.01 -7.75 16.02
C LYS A 552 -12.21 -8.12 14.78
N VAL A 553 -10.91 -8.29 14.99
CA VAL A 553 -10.00 -8.87 13.99
C VAL A 553 -9.24 -10.02 14.63
N PHE A 554 -9.22 -11.14 13.94
CA PHE A 554 -8.44 -12.31 14.30
C PHE A 554 -7.35 -12.56 13.26
N VAL A 555 -6.14 -12.80 13.72
CA VAL A 555 -5.01 -13.24 12.89
C VAL A 555 -4.58 -14.61 13.38
N ASN A 556 -4.57 -15.60 12.50
CA ASN A 556 -4.28 -16.99 12.86
C ASN A 556 -5.08 -17.49 14.08
N GLY A 557 -6.36 -17.07 14.19
CA GLY A 557 -7.27 -17.44 15.26
C GLY A 557 -7.08 -16.71 16.59
N VAL A 558 -6.16 -15.75 16.67
CA VAL A 558 -5.90 -14.94 17.86
C VAL A 558 -6.45 -13.54 17.68
N LEU A 559 -7.17 -13.03 18.67
CA LEU A 559 -7.78 -11.70 18.66
C LEU A 559 -6.71 -10.60 18.71
N THR A 560 -6.62 -9.79 17.67
CA THR A 560 -5.68 -8.66 17.55
C THR A 560 -6.37 -7.31 17.68
N ILE A 561 -7.65 -7.21 17.31
CA ILE A 561 -8.50 -6.03 17.54
C ILE A 561 -9.73 -6.48 18.30
N ASN A 562 -10.08 -5.77 19.36
CA ASN A 562 -11.27 -5.99 20.19
C ASN A 562 -11.99 -4.65 20.43
N ASP A 563 -13.28 -4.60 20.05
CA ASP A 563 -14.09 -3.38 20.12
C ASP A 563 -13.40 -2.17 19.44
N GLY A 564 -12.80 -2.43 18.27
CA GLY A 564 -12.07 -1.43 17.48
C GLY A 564 -10.70 -1.01 18.06
N LEU A 565 -10.23 -1.64 19.14
CA LEU A 565 -8.97 -1.31 19.80
C LEU A 565 -7.95 -2.46 19.65
N PRO A 566 -6.66 -2.15 19.42
CA PRO A 566 -5.63 -3.18 19.32
C PRO A 566 -5.41 -3.88 20.67
N THR A 567 -5.15 -5.18 20.60
CA THR A 567 -4.63 -5.98 21.72
C THR A 567 -3.10 -5.98 21.70
N GLU A 568 -2.47 -6.59 22.71
CA GLU A 568 -1.00 -6.76 22.73
C GLU A 568 -0.53 -8.03 22.00
N ALA A 569 -1.43 -8.77 21.34
CA ALA A 569 -1.11 -10.03 20.70
C ALA A 569 -0.32 -9.86 19.39
N LEU A 570 0.69 -10.69 19.20
CA LEU A 570 1.53 -10.71 17.99
C LEU A 570 1.48 -12.11 17.33
N PRO A 571 0.32 -12.54 16.82
CA PRO A 571 0.14 -13.87 16.24
C PRO A 571 0.51 -13.95 14.75
N GLY A 572 0.93 -12.86 14.18
CA GLY A 572 1.31 -12.81 12.76
C GLY A 572 2.49 -13.71 12.45
N VAL A 573 2.58 -14.15 11.21
CA VAL A 573 3.68 -14.98 10.73
C VAL A 573 4.33 -14.36 9.51
N VAL A 574 5.62 -14.60 9.34
CA VAL A 574 6.32 -14.27 8.09
C VAL A 574 5.93 -15.31 7.03
N LEU A 575 5.23 -14.85 6.00
CA LEU A 575 4.75 -15.68 4.90
C LEU A 575 5.89 -15.91 3.89
N ARG A 576 6.51 -17.07 3.96
CA ARG A 576 7.66 -17.44 3.12
C ARG A 576 7.21 -18.13 1.82
N SER A 577 7.82 -17.74 0.70
CA SER A 577 7.60 -18.40 -0.59
C SER A 577 7.92 -19.90 -0.52
N GLY A 578 7.14 -20.71 -1.24
CA GLY A 578 7.29 -22.16 -1.26
C GLY A 578 6.88 -22.90 0.02
N ILE A 579 6.65 -22.18 1.12
CA ILE A 579 6.13 -22.72 2.40
C ILE A 579 4.67 -22.28 2.59
N HIS A 580 4.44 -21.00 2.54
CA HIS A 580 3.10 -20.39 2.72
C HIS A 580 2.47 -19.97 1.40
N THR A 581 3.19 -20.14 0.29
CA THR A 581 2.71 -19.89 -1.07
C THR A 581 2.98 -21.05 -2.00
N VAL A 582 2.16 -21.18 -3.02
CA VAL A 582 2.35 -22.08 -4.17
C VAL A 582 2.53 -21.26 -5.43
N THR A 583 3.22 -21.83 -6.41
CA THR A 583 3.39 -21.16 -7.70
C THR A 583 2.06 -20.97 -8.40
N ASN A 584 1.72 -19.71 -8.66
CA ASN A 584 0.59 -19.37 -9.51
C ASN A 584 1.03 -19.43 -10.98
N PRO A 585 0.46 -20.34 -11.80
CA PRO A 585 0.92 -20.55 -13.17
C PRO A 585 0.55 -19.38 -14.07
N ILE A 586 1.40 -19.10 -15.04
CA ILE A 586 1.11 -18.17 -16.14
C ILE A 586 0.40 -18.92 -17.30
N PRO A 587 -0.25 -18.22 -18.26
CA PRO A 587 -0.91 -18.85 -19.40
C PRO A 587 0.00 -19.79 -20.21
N ALA A 588 1.28 -19.48 -20.38
CA ALA A 588 2.25 -20.33 -21.09
C ALA A 588 2.52 -21.68 -20.41
N ASP A 589 2.12 -21.87 -19.14
CA ASP A 589 2.28 -23.10 -18.37
C ASP A 589 1.08 -24.05 -18.52
N ARG A 590 -0.02 -23.57 -19.14
CA ARG A 590 -1.27 -24.31 -19.35
C ARG A 590 -1.31 -24.90 -20.74
#